data_7cf2bbf49184bac2d1ad88dbd2030ec3
#
_entry.id   7cf2bbf49184bac2d1ad88dbd2030ec3
#
_cell.length_a   1.000
_cell.length_b   1.000
_cell.length_c   1.000
_cell.angle_alpha   90.00
_cell.angle_beta   90.00
_cell.angle_gamma   90.00
#
_symmetry.space_group_name_H-M   'P 1'
#
loop_
_entity.id
_entity.type
_entity.pdbx_description
1 polymer ?
#
loop_
_entity_poly.entity_id
_entity_poly.type
_entity_poly.pdbx_seq_one_letter_code
_entity_poly.pdbx_strand_id
1 'polypeptide(L)'
;MDFSFDPDQTSLKDSAVAFARRELNDGVIEREKKGEFSWDGWRKCADFGLQALAVPEAYGGLEKDIITCLLVMEGLGYACRDSGLLFALASHMLTCEIPIATYGTDEQRRKYLPELAAGRWIGGHAMTEADAGSDAFSLTTKAVKDGGRYILNGTKMFITNAPIADVLLIFARTGERKGFAGVTAFIVEKTFPGFSVGNPLEKMGLRTVPTAEVILRDCEVPETNRLGKEGQGAFIFNSEMEWERSCLFACHLGAMEAQLEACVKYAQERKQFGNTIGKFQSVANRMADMKVRIELARLILYKVAWLKSRGQRAPLESAIAKLYLSESFVRSSLDAIQIHGGYGYMTEFGIESYLRDAVAGNIYSGTSEIQRNTIASWLGL
;
A
#
# COMPACT_ATOMS: atom_id res chain seq x y z
N MET A 1 -6.89 -5.58 -28.40
CA MET A 1 -6.78 -4.98 -27.04
C MET A 1 -6.56 -3.51 -27.25
N ASP A 2 -7.35 -2.68 -26.60
CA ASP A 2 -7.12 -1.25 -26.56
C ASP A 2 -6.32 -0.94 -25.28
N PHE A 3 -5.18 -0.29 -25.43
CA PHE A 3 -4.29 0.12 -24.35
C PHE A 3 -4.40 1.62 -24.06
N SER A 4 -5.36 2.31 -24.67
CA SER A 4 -5.62 3.73 -24.42
C SER A 4 -6.36 3.92 -23.09
N PHE A 5 -6.10 5.04 -22.46
CA PHE A 5 -6.85 5.50 -21.30
C PHE A 5 -7.77 6.64 -21.72
N ASP A 6 -8.83 6.82 -20.95
CA ASP A 6 -9.70 7.98 -21.11
C ASP A 6 -8.89 9.28 -20.90
N PRO A 7 -9.16 10.35 -21.69
CA PRO A 7 -8.50 11.64 -21.53
C PRO A 7 -8.59 12.21 -20.12
N ASP A 8 -9.71 12.05 -19.41
CA ASP A 8 -9.88 12.53 -18.04
C ASP A 8 -9.00 11.74 -17.06
N GLN A 9 -8.85 10.41 -17.26
CA GLN A 9 -7.96 9.57 -16.48
C GLN A 9 -6.49 10.00 -16.65
N THR A 10 -6.09 10.26 -17.89
CA THR A 10 -4.73 10.73 -18.21
C THR A 10 -4.49 12.12 -17.60
N SER A 11 -5.44 13.05 -17.73
CA SER A 11 -5.36 14.39 -17.16
C SER A 11 -5.25 14.37 -15.64
N LEU A 12 -5.99 13.49 -14.96
CA LEU A 12 -5.91 13.34 -13.50
C LEU A 12 -4.55 12.77 -13.07
N LYS A 13 -4.01 11.77 -13.78
CA LYS A 13 -2.63 11.26 -13.55
C LYS A 13 -1.62 12.39 -13.69
N ASP A 14 -1.67 13.17 -14.78
CA ASP A 14 -0.73 14.25 -15.04
C ASP A 14 -0.82 15.35 -13.97
N SER A 15 -2.04 15.66 -13.51
CA SER A 15 -2.29 16.60 -12.42
C SER A 15 -1.69 16.08 -11.10
N ALA A 16 -1.84 14.77 -10.79
CA ALA A 16 -1.24 14.15 -9.62
C ALA A 16 0.30 14.16 -9.68
N VAL A 17 0.89 13.91 -10.86
CA VAL A 17 2.34 14.03 -11.10
C VAL A 17 2.83 15.46 -10.85
N ALA A 18 2.16 16.45 -11.43
CA ALA A 18 2.53 17.85 -11.24
C ALA A 18 2.40 18.29 -9.78
N PHE A 19 1.32 17.89 -9.11
CA PHE A 19 1.09 18.13 -7.69
C PHE A 19 2.21 17.50 -6.83
N ALA A 20 2.50 16.22 -7.01
CA ALA A 20 3.49 15.52 -6.20
C ALA A 20 4.90 16.09 -6.36
N ARG A 21 5.30 16.45 -7.60
CA ARG A 21 6.59 17.10 -7.87
C ARG A 21 6.73 18.43 -7.13
N ARG A 22 5.67 19.24 -7.09
CA ARG A 22 5.69 20.56 -6.50
C ARG A 22 5.56 20.56 -4.99
N GLU A 23 4.75 19.63 -4.43
CA GLU A 23 4.27 19.75 -3.05
C GLU A 23 4.81 18.70 -2.08
N LEU A 24 5.27 17.53 -2.56
CA LEU A 24 5.50 16.39 -1.67
C LEU A 24 6.99 16.04 -1.44
N ASN A 25 7.92 16.70 -2.16
CA ASN A 25 9.33 16.29 -2.15
C ASN A 25 10.24 17.07 -1.19
N ASP A 26 9.75 18.14 -0.59
CA ASP A 26 10.56 18.98 0.31
C ASP A 26 10.93 18.22 1.58
N GLY A 27 12.24 18.22 1.94
CA GLY A 27 12.74 17.67 3.18
C GLY A 27 12.61 16.13 3.34
N VAL A 28 12.36 15.37 2.27
CA VAL A 28 12.15 13.91 2.34
C VAL A 28 13.34 13.19 2.94
N ILE A 29 14.59 13.51 2.51
CA ILE A 29 15.81 12.85 3.00
C ILE A 29 15.96 13.06 4.52
N GLU A 30 15.68 14.27 5.01
CA GLU A 30 15.79 14.56 6.44
C GLU A 30 14.68 13.88 7.26
N ARG A 31 13.45 13.84 6.75
CA ARG A 31 12.36 13.10 7.40
C ARG A 31 12.66 11.60 7.44
N GLU A 32 13.19 11.06 6.34
CA GLU A 32 13.56 9.66 6.26
C GLU A 32 14.65 9.28 7.27
N LYS A 33 15.70 10.11 7.42
CA LYS A 33 16.75 9.91 8.44
C LYS A 33 16.17 9.87 9.86
N LYS A 34 15.19 10.70 10.15
CA LYS A 34 14.56 10.81 11.48
C LYS A 34 13.40 9.85 11.70
N GLY A 35 12.86 9.24 10.64
CA GLY A 35 11.63 8.45 10.69
C GLY A 35 10.38 9.29 10.98
N GLU A 36 10.35 10.54 10.49
CA GLU A 36 9.26 11.49 10.73
C GLU A 36 8.20 11.43 9.64
N PHE A 37 6.92 11.33 10.04
CA PHE A 37 5.80 11.39 9.13
C PHE A 37 5.55 12.80 8.59
N SER A 38 5.21 12.90 7.31
CA SER A 38 4.92 14.18 6.64
C SER A 38 3.47 14.61 6.87
N TRP A 39 3.18 15.25 8.00
CA TRP A 39 1.84 15.80 8.28
C TRP A 39 1.42 16.86 7.27
N ASP A 40 2.35 17.68 6.81
CA ASP A 40 2.09 18.69 5.77
C ASP A 40 1.76 18.01 4.45
N GLY A 41 2.55 17.00 4.05
CA GLY A 41 2.27 16.19 2.85
C GLY A 41 0.91 15.50 2.92
N TRP A 42 0.54 14.95 4.10
CA TRP A 42 -0.76 14.32 4.30
C TRP A 42 -1.92 15.31 4.07
N ARG A 43 -1.84 16.52 4.65
CA ARG A 43 -2.86 17.57 4.46
C ARG A 43 -2.95 18.01 3.00
N LYS A 44 -1.80 18.24 2.35
CA LYS A 44 -1.76 18.58 0.92
C LYS A 44 -2.38 17.48 0.04
N CYS A 45 -2.15 16.20 0.37
CA CYS A 45 -2.82 15.09 -0.30
C CYS A 45 -4.35 15.16 -0.13
N ALA A 46 -4.85 15.51 1.06
CA ALA A 46 -6.28 15.67 1.32
C ALA A 46 -6.86 16.86 0.54
N ASP A 47 -6.18 18.00 0.55
CA ASP A 47 -6.59 19.20 -0.21
C ASP A 47 -6.64 18.93 -1.74
N PHE A 48 -5.78 18.04 -2.23
CA PHE A 48 -5.81 17.61 -3.64
C PHE A 48 -6.91 16.57 -3.89
N GLY A 49 -7.46 15.92 -2.85
CA GLY A 49 -8.51 14.92 -2.94
C GLY A 49 -8.03 13.47 -3.08
N LEU A 50 -6.76 13.16 -2.75
CA LEU A 50 -6.22 11.80 -2.89
C LEU A 50 -6.91 10.80 -1.97
N GLN A 51 -7.15 11.16 -0.70
CA GLN A 51 -7.86 10.30 0.25
C GLN A 51 -9.30 10.01 -0.20
N ALA A 52 -9.94 10.97 -0.88
CA ALA A 52 -11.31 10.84 -1.36
C ALA A 52 -11.46 10.01 -2.66
N LEU A 53 -10.36 9.59 -3.28
CA LEU A 53 -10.31 9.13 -4.67
C LEU A 53 -11.31 8.01 -4.99
N ALA A 54 -11.37 6.96 -4.17
CA ALA A 54 -12.23 5.79 -4.38
C ALA A 54 -13.50 5.78 -3.50
N VAL A 55 -13.66 6.77 -2.61
CA VAL A 55 -14.83 6.90 -1.75
C VAL A 55 -16.04 7.34 -2.59
N PRO A 56 -17.25 6.76 -2.37
CA PRO A 56 -18.45 7.18 -3.08
C PRO A 56 -18.79 8.65 -2.86
N GLU A 57 -19.32 9.33 -3.89
CA GLU A 57 -19.70 10.76 -3.84
C GLU A 57 -20.70 11.07 -2.72
N ALA A 58 -21.62 10.14 -2.43
CA ALA A 58 -22.60 10.25 -1.35
C ALA A 58 -21.96 10.43 0.05
N TYR A 59 -20.66 10.11 0.20
CA TYR A 59 -19.90 10.23 1.45
C TYR A 59 -18.71 11.19 1.33
N GLY A 60 -18.75 12.09 0.35
CA GLY A 60 -17.73 13.14 0.16
C GLY A 60 -16.52 12.70 -0.67
N GLY A 61 -16.61 11.58 -1.37
CA GLY A 61 -15.57 11.06 -2.24
C GLY A 61 -15.65 11.53 -3.69
N LEU A 62 -14.71 11.05 -4.51
CA LEU A 62 -14.63 11.30 -5.94
C LEU A 62 -15.11 10.12 -6.79
N GLU A 63 -15.43 8.98 -6.17
CA GLU A 63 -15.96 7.75 -6.77
C GLU A 63 -15.21 7.28 -8.03
N LYS A 64 -13.88 7.39 -8.00
CA LYS A 64 -13.05 6.98 -9.14
C LYS A 64 -12.91 5.46 -9.18
N ASP A 65 -12.96 4.91 -10.39
CA ASP A 65 -12.77 3.50 -10.63
C ASP A 65 -11.32 3.04 -10.35
N ILE A 66 -11.12 1.74 -10.29
CA ILE A 66 -9.82 1.14 -9.98
C ILE A 66 -8.74 1.49 -11.02
N ILE A 67 -9.08 1.65 -12.30
CA ILE A 67 -8.12 2.02 -13.35
C ILE A 67 -7.62 3.43 -13.09
N THR A 68 -8.52 4.35 -12.78
CA THR A 68 -8.19 5.74 -12.42
C THR A 68 -7.34 5.80 -11.16
N CYS A 69 -7.74 5.07 -10.11
CA CYS A 69 -6.95 4.97 -8.88
C CYS A 69 -5.52 4.45 -9.14
N LEU A 70 -5.39 3.42 -9.96
CA LEU A 70 -4.10 2.83 -10.32
C LEU A 70 -3.22 3.83 -11.09
N LEU A 71 -3.79 4.54 -12.07
CA LEU A 71 -3.09 5.59 -12.84
C LEU A 71 -2.57 6.71 -11.93
N VAL A 72 -3.41 7.18 -11.00
CA VAL A 72 -3.02 8.23 -10.04
C VAL A 72 -1.89 7.72 -9.14
N MET A 73 -2.02 6.51 -8.58
CA MET A 73 -0.99 5.93 -7.70
C MET A 73 0.33 5.67 -8.45
N GLU A 74 0.29 5.26 -9.72
CA GLU A 74 1.49 5.16 -10.58
C GLU A 74 2.13 6.55 -10.75
N GLY A 75 1.32 7.58 -11.06
CA GLY A 75 1.81 8.95 -11.20
C GLY A 75 2.43 9.50 -9.91
N LEU A 76 1.83 9.22 -8.75
CA LEU A 76 2.38 9.58 -7.45
C LEU A 76 3.72 8.87 -7.19
N GLY A 77 3.80 7.57 -7.43
CA GLY A 77 5.04 6.80 -7.27
C GLY A 77 6.18 7.29 -8.18
N TYR A 78 5.84 7.79 -9.38
CA TYR A 78 6.80 8.39 -10.31
C TYR A 78 7.31 9.76 -9.83
N ALA A 79 6.47 10.56 -9.18
CA ALA A 79 6.75 11.96 -8.91
C ALA A 79 7.11 12.28 -7.45
N CYS A 80 6.66 11.46 -6.50
CA CYS A 80 6.90 11.62 -5.07
C CYS A 80 8.03 10.69 -4.60
N ARG A 81 9.02 11.24 -3.91
CA ARG A 81 10.14 10.50 -3.32
C ARG A 81 9.85 9.97 -1.92
N ASP A 82 8.80 10.44 -1.27
CA ASP A 82 8.38 9.99 0.07
C ASP A 82 7.51 8.74 -0.06
N SER A 83 8.15 7.58 -0.27
CA SER A 83 7.47 6.29 -0.39
C SER A 83 6.66 5.93 0.87
N GLY A 84 7.11 6.40 2.05
CA GLY A 84 6.39 6.16 3.30
C GLY A 84 5.06 6.93 3.37
N LEU A 85 5.03 8.19 2.91
CA LEU A 85 3.78 8.95 2.78
C LEU A 85 2.80 8.26 1.82
N LEU A 86 3.29 7.80 0.66
CA LEU A 86 2.45 7.07 -0.31
C LEU A 86 1.96 5.74 0.26
N PHE A 87 2.77 5.06 1.05
CA PHE A 87 2.38 3.82 1.72
C PHE A 87 1.31 4.06 2.79
N ALA A 88 1.44 5.15 3.57
CA ALA A 88 0.43 5.57 4.55
C ALA A 88 -0.91 5.87 3.88
N LEU A 89 -0.87 6.63 2.76
CA LEU A 89 -2.04 6.97 1.96
C LEU A 89 -2.70 5.70 1.39
N ALA A 90 -1.92 4.81 0.79
CA ALA A 90 -2.42 3.56 0.23
C ALA A 90 -3.06 2.65 1.31
N SER A 91 -2.43 2.52 2.48
CA SER A 91 -2.99 1.77 3.60
C SER A 91 -4.34 2.36 4.04
N HIS A 92 -4.41 3.69 4.19
CA HIS A 92 -5.64 4.39 4.54
C HIS A 92 -6.76 4.12 3.52
N MET A 93 -6.50 4.37 2.25
CA MET A 93 -7.50 4.27 1.19
C MET A 93 -7.93 2.81 0.94
N LEU A 94 -6.94 1.92 0.73
CA LEU A 94 -7.20 0.60 0.16
C LEU A 94 -7.61 -0.43 1.22
N THR A 95 -7.11 -0.27 2.47
CA THR A 95 -7.34 -1.25 3.52
C THR A 95 -8.27 -0.77 4.63
N CYS A 96 -8.74 0.48 4.59
CA CYS A 96 -9.73 1.01 5.52
C CYS A 96 -10.97 1.56 4.80
N GLU A 97 -10.83 2.55 3.91
CA GLU A 97 -11.98 3.18 3.24
C GLU A 97 -12.74 2.21 2.33
N ILE A 98 -12.03 1.50 1.44
CA ILE A 98 -12.66 0.58 0.49
C ILE A 98 -13.46 -0.54 1.20
N PRO A 99 -12.93 -1.22 2.24
CA PRO A 99 -13.73 -2.16 3.00
C PRO A 99 -14.95 -1.54 3.68
N ILE A 100 -14.83 -0.34 4.28
CA ILE A 100 -15.97 0.35 4.89
C ILE A 100 -17.00 0.73 3.82
N ALA A 101 -16.57 1.27 2.68
CA ALA A 101 -17.45 1.62 1.57
C ALA A 101 -18.20 0.40 1.01
N THR A 102 -17.52 -0.76 0.94
CA THR A 102 -18.06 -1.98 0.33
C THR A 102 -18.96 -2.78 1.28
N TYR A 103 -18.51 -2.96 2.53
CA TYR A 103 -19.14 -3.89 3.49
C TYR A 103 -19.80 -3.21 4.69
N GLY A 104 -19.62 -1.91 4.85
CA GLY A 104 -20.22 -1.15 5.94
C GLY A 104 -21.73 -0.99 5.81
N THR A 105 -22.41 -0.79 6.96
CA THR A 105 -23.79 -0.31 6.98
C THR A 105 -23.82 1.16 6.56
N ASP A 106 -25.02 1.68 6.27
CA ASP A 106 -25.15 3.11 5.92
C ASP A 106 -24.71 4.02 7.07
N GLU A 107 -24.96 3.62 8.33
CA GLU A 107 -24.53 4.35 9.51
C GLU A 107 -22.98 4.37 9.61
N GLN A 108 -22.34 3.22 9.36
CA GLN A 108 -20.88 3.13 9.34
C GLN A 108 -20.27 3.99 8.24
N ARG A 109 -20.80 3.92 7.02
CA ARG A 109 -20.35 4.74 5.89
C ARG A 109 -20.47 6.23 6.20
N ARG A 110 -21.64 6.68 6.70
CA ARG A 110 -21.88 8.08 7.06
C ARG A 110 -21.01 8.58 8.19
N LYS A 111 -20.66 7.71 9.13
CA LYS A 111 -19.80 8.08 10.26
C LYS A 111 -18.33 8.19 9.86
N TYR A 112 -17.81 7.22 9.11
CA TYR A 112 -16.37 7.07 8.91
C TYR A 112 -15.87 7.68 7.60
N LEU A 113 -16.57 7.44 6.48
CA LEU A 113 -16.05 7.83 5.17
C LEU A 113 -15.84 9.34 4.98
N PRO A 114 -16.73 10.25 5.44
CA PRO A 114 -16.51 11.69 5.29
C PRO A 114 -15.25 12.20 6.03
N GLU A 115 -14.95 11.63 7.21
CA GLU A 115 -13.78 12.02 7.99
C GLU A 115 -12.48 11.47 7.38
N LEU A 116 -12.54 10.24 6.86
CA LEU A 116 -11.42 9.59 6.18
C LEU A 116 -11.14 10.27 4.84
N ALA A 117 -12.14 10.44 3.96
CA ALA A 117 -12.01 11.07 2.65
C ALA A 117 -11.47 12.51 2.73
N ALA A 118 -11.81 13.25 3.78
CA ALA A 118 -11.26 14.58 4.03
C ALA A 118 -9.86 14.57 4.67
N GLY A 119 -9.28 13.39 4.92
CA GLY A 119 -7.98 13.24 5.57
C GLY A 119 -7.92 13.74 7.02
N ARG A 120 -9.06 14.08 7.64
CA ARG A 120 -9.14 14.49 9.04
C ARG A 120 -8.89 13.31 9.99
N TRP A 121 -9.37 12.13 9.60
CA TRP A 121 -9.05 10.87 10.26
C TRP A 121 -8.11 10.05 9.39
N ILE A 122 -7.24 9.30 10.04
CA ILE A 122 -6.32 8.37 9.40
C ILE A 122 -6.78 6.95 9.69
N GLY A 123 -6.87 6.15 8.63
CA GLY A 123 -7.24 4.73 8.71
C GLY A 123 -6.09 3.79 8.41
N GLY A 124 -6.33 2.53 8.70
CA GLY A 124 -5.46 1.40 8.35
C GLY A 124 -6.13 0.08 8.71
N HIS A 125 -5.39 -1.02 8.57
CA HIS A 125 -5.87 -2.33 9.03
C HIS A 125 -4.88 -3.04 9.94
N ALA A 126 -5.38 -3.97 10.75
CA ALA A 126 -4.60 -4.75 11.70
C ALA A 126 -4.97 -6.24 11.64
N MET A 127 -4.28 -6.97 10.76
CA MET A 127 -4.45 -8.42 10.59
C MET A 127 -3.33 -9.21 11.29
N THR A 128 -2.09 -8.86 11.00
CA THR A 128 -0.88 -9.59 11.37
C THR A 128 -0.66 -9.65 12.89
N GLU A 129 -0.22 -10.81 13.39
CA GLU A 129 0.22 -11.04 14.77
C GLU A 129 1.66 -11.60 14.75
N ALA A 130 2.32 -11.63 15.91
CA ALA A 130 3.70 -12.12 16.02
C ALA A 130 3.88 -13.55 15.44
N ASP A 131 2.90 -14.42 15.69
CA ASP A 131 2.92 -15.82 15.26
C ASP A 131 1.98 -16.11 14.08
N ALA A 132 1.32 -15.09 13.50
CA ALA A 132 0.38 -15.22 12.39
C ALA A 132 0.63 -14.14 11.33
N GLY A 133 1.68 -14.30 10.54
CA GLY A 133 2.03 -13.47 9.38
C GLY A 133 1.51 -14.07 8.08
N SER A 134 2.28 -15.00 7.48
CA SER A 134 1.89 -15.71 6.25
C SER A 134 0.67 -16.60 6.45
N ASP A 135 0.54 -17.23 7.60
CA ASP A 135 -0.68 -17.94 8.04
C ASP A 135 -1.63 -16.97 8.75
N ALA A 136 -2.11 -15.96 8.00
CA ALA A 136 -2.87 -14.84 8.55
C ALA A 136 -4.18 -15.27 9.24
N PHE A 137 -4.78 -16.39 8.81
CA PHE A 137 -6.04 -16.88 9.39
C PHE A 137 -5.87 -17.76 10.63
N SER A 138 -4.63 -17.99 11.07
CA SER A 138 -4.30 -18.61 12.36
C SER A 138 -4.17 -17.57 13.48
N LEU A 139 -4.61 -16.34 13.26
CA LEU A 139 -4.61 -15.27 14.26
C LEU A 139 -5.28 -15.71 15.57
N THR A 140 -4.76 -15.18 16.69
CA THR A 140 -5.16 -15.55 18.06
C THR A 140 -5.96 -14.46 18.78
N THR A 141 -5.94 -13.22 18.29
CA THR A 141 -6.79 -12.13 18.81
C THR A 141 -8.24 -12.58 18.84
N LYS A 142 -8.86 -12.53 20.02
CA LYS A 142 -10.23 -12.96 20.25
C LYS A 142 -11.17 -11.78 20.35
N ALA A 143 -12.40 -11.97 19.89
CA ALA A 143 -13.53 -11.07 20.10
C ALA A 143 -14.69 -11.87 20.71
N VAL A 144 -15.01 -11.62 21.97
CA VAL A 144 -16.06 -12.29 22.70
C VAL A 144 -17.27 -11.36 22.79
N LYS A 145 -18.44 -11.84 22.37
CA LYS A 145 -19.69 -11.05 22.46
C LYS A 145 -20.13 -10.93 23.91
N ASP A 146 -20.36 -9.70 24.36
CA ASP A 146 -20.85 -9.36 25.68
C ASP A 146 -21.93 -8.28 25.56
N GLY A 147 -23.18 -8.70 25.66
CA GLY A 147 -24.35 -7.81 25.45
C GLY A 147 -24.33 -7.20 24.04
N GLY A 148 -24.42 -5.86 23.97
CA GLY A 148 -24.43 -5.09 22.72
C GLY A 148 -23.01 -4.72 22.20
N ARG A 149 -21.94 -5.38 22.67
CA ARG A 149 -20.54 -5.12 22.31
C ARG A 149 -19.74 -6.41 22.15
N TYR A 150 -18.53 -6.27 21.62
CA TYR A 150 -17.50 -7.29 21.64
C TYR A 150 -16.33 -6.84 22.50
N ILE A 151 -15.76 -7.75 23.28
CA ILE A 151 -14.55 -7.55 24.05
C ILE A 151 -13.39 -8.19 23.26
N LEU A 152 -12.47 -7.35 22.78
CA LEU A 152 -11.32 -7.78 22.01
C LEU A 152 -10.08 -7.89 22.88
N ASN A 153 -9.38 -9.03 22.76
CA ASN A 153 -8.11 -9.29 23.46
C ASN A 153 -7.08 -9.88 22.49
N GLY A 154 -5.90 -9.27 22.43
CA GLY A 154 -4.79 -9.71 21.59
C GLY A 154 -3.82 -8.58 21.24
N THR A 155 -2.79 -8.91 20.46
CA THR A 155 -1.79 -7.95 19.99
C THR A 155 -1.58 -8.12 18.50
N LYS A 156 -1.64 -7.01 17.76
CA LYS A 156 -1.33 -6.95 16.33
C LYS A 156 0.06 -6.37 16.12
N MET A 157 0.79 -6.91 15.14
CA MET A 157 2.18 -6.55 14.86
C MET A 157 2.35 -5.88 13.51
N PHE A 158 3.32 -4.96 13.41
CA PHE A 158 3.71 -4.30 12.17
C PHE A 158 2.57 -3.48 11.53
N ILE A 159 1.72 -2.86 12.35
CA ILE A 159 0.53 -2.17 11.85
C ILE A 159 0.90 -0.79 11.34
N THR A 160 0.75 -0.62 10.03
CA THR A 160 0.94 0.64 9.32
C THR A 160 -0.06 1.68 9.81
N ASN A 161 0.39 2.92 9.94
CA ASN A 161 -0.36 4.06 10.48
C ASN A 161 -0.75 3.93 11.97
N ALA A 162 -0.56 2.81 12.66
CA ALA A 162 -1.05 2.62 14.03
C ALA A 162 -0.77 3.80 14.97
N PRO A 163 0.45 4.39 14.99
CA PRO A 163 0.74 5.53 15.88
C PRO A 163 -0.04 6.81 15.58
N ILE A 164 -0.56 6.94 14.36
CA ILE A 164 -1.25 8.15 13.88
C ILE A 164 -2.71 7.89 13.48
N ALA A 165 -3.15 6.62 13.48
CA ALA A 165 -4.49 6.25 13.07
C ALA A 165 -5.56 6.70 14.08
N ASP A 166 -6.69 7.17 13.58
CA ASP A 166 -7.91 7.44 14.35
C ASP A 166 -8.81 6.21 14.39
N VAL A 167 -8.76 5.39 13.33
CA VAL A 167 -9.55 4.17 13.18
C VAL A 167 -8.76 3.08 12.48
N LEU A 168 -8.91 1.84 12.95
CA LEU A 168 -8.32 0.65 12.34
C LEU A 168 -9.37 -0.42 12.08
N LEU A 169 -9.27 -1.08 10.94
CA LEU A 169 -9.97 -2.36 10.72
C LEU A 169 -9.20 -3.47 11.42
N ILE A 170 -9.76 -4.01 12.49
CA ILE A 170 -9.13 -5.09 13.27
C ILE A 170 -9.82 -6.41 12.97
N PHE A 171 -9.02 -7.41 12.63
CA PHE A 171 -9.49 -8.77 12.39
C PHE A 171 -9.25 -9.61 13.65
N ALA A 172 -10.33 -10.21 14.15
CA ALA A 172 -10.30 -11.01 15.35
C ALA A 172 -11.15 -12.28 15.18
N ARG A 173 -10.85 -13.29 16.00
CA ARG A 173 -11.60 -14.55 16.03
C ARG A 173 -12.84 -14.42 16.86
N THR A 174 -13.99 -14.76 16.26
CA THR A 174 -15.28 -14.88 16.96
C THR A 174 -15.70 -16.34 17.04
N GLY A 175 -16.19 -16.77 18.20
CA GLY A 175 -16.65 -18.14 18.44
C GLY A 175 -15.54 -19.20 18.35
N GLU A 176 -15.94 -20.47 18.24
CA GLU A 176 -15.01 -21.62 18.23
C GLU A 176 -14.55 -22.05 16.84
N ARG A 177 -15.10 -21.47 15.77
CA ARG A 177 -14.74 -21.82 14.41
C ARG A 177 -13.28 -21.43 14.12
N LYS A 178 -12.51 -22.37 13.56
CA LYS A 178 -11.11 -22.15 13.17
C LYS A 178 -10.98 -21.74 11.70
N GLY A 179 -9.83 -21.14 11.35
CA GLY A 179 -9.53 -20.73 9.98
C GLY A 179 -10.41 -19.62 9.46
N PHE A 180 -10.74 -19.63 8.19
CA PHE A 180 -11.48 -18.60 7.46
C PHE A 180 -12.79 -18.18 8.11
N ALA A 181 -13.63 -19.17 8.48
CA ALA A 181 -14.99 -18.91 8.98
C ALA A 181 -15.01 -18.38 10.42
N GLY A 182 -13.87 -18.36 11.10
CA GLY A 182 -13.77 -17.84 12.48
C GLY A 182 -13.35 -16.38 12.56
N VAL A 183 -12.99 -15.74 11.45
CA VAL A 183 -12.46 -14.37 11.45
C VAL A 183 -13.57 -13.37 11.18
N THR A 184 -13.64 -12.33 12.01
CA THR A 184 -14.57 -11.20 11.88
C THR A 184 -13.80 -9.89 11.84
N ALA A 185 -14.26 -8.92 11.07
CA ALA A 185 -13.67 -7.59 10.97
C ALA A 185 -14.44 -6.58 11.85
N PHE A 186 -13.72 -5.68 12.49
CA PHE A 186 -14.23 -4.64 13.37
C PHE A 186 -13.63 -3.28 13.03
N ILE A 187 -14.45 -2.24 13.01
CA ILE A 187 -14.02 -0.84 12.93
C ILE A 187 -13.71 -0.39 14.35
N VAL A 188 -12.43 -0.24 14.70
CA VAL A 188 -11.99 0.10 16.06
C VAL A 188 -11.42 1.50 16.08
N GLU A 189 -12.03 2.38 16.88
CA GLU A 189 -11.53 3.75 17.09
C GLU A 189 -10.45 3.75 18.16
N LYS A 190 -9.44 4.60 18.01
CA LYS A 190 -8.34 4.74 18.99
C LYS A 190 -8.82 5.13 20.39
N THR A 191 -10.02 5.70 20.49
CA THR A 191 -10.66 6.17 21.74
C THR A 191 -11.39 5.07 22.49
N PHE A 192 -11.53 3.87 21.92
CA PHE A 192 -12.25 2.79 22.61
C PHE A 192 -11.48 2.30 23.83
N PRO A 193 -12.17 2.09 24.97
CA PRO A 193 -11.54 1.54 26.17
C PRO A 193 -10.78 0.25 25.84
N GLY A 194 -9.56 0.12 26.38
CA GLY A 194 -8.73 -1.07 26.17
C GLY A 194 -7.91 -1.10 24.87
N PHE A 195 -8.05 -0.07 24.02
CA PHE A 195 -7.17 0.11 22.84
C PHE A 195 -5.90 0.86 23.24
N SER A 196 -4.75 0.41 22.78
CA SER A 196 -3.49 1.13 22.89
C SER A 196 -2.52 0.76 21.76
N VAL A 197 -1.54 1.63 21.54
CA VAL A 197 -0.51 1.49 20.51
C VAL A 197 0.87 1.46 21.17
N GLY A 198 1.72 0.54 20.74
CA GLY A 198 3.10 0.43 21.18
C GLY A 198 4.01 1.54 20.61
N ASN A 199 5.29 1.47 20.95
CA ASN A 199 6.27 2.39 20.39
C ASN A 199 6.43 2.18 18.87
N PRO A 200 6.70 3.25 18.10
CA PRO A 200 7.04 3.12 16.71
C PRO A 200 8.23 2.19 16.48
N LEU A 201 8.12 1.31 15.48
CA LEU A 201 9.16 0.36 15.11
C LEU A 201 10.15 1.01 14.12
N GLU A 202 11.45 0.83 14.37
CA GLU A 202 12.47 1.19 13.39
C GLU A 202 12.45 0.23 12.21
N LYS A 203 12.59 0.77 10.99
CA LYS A 203 12.52 0.00 9.76
C LYS A 203 13.71 0.29 8.85
N MET A 204 14.03 -0.68 8.00
CA MET A 204 15.04 -0.55 6.96
C MET A 204 14.65 0.53 5.93
N GLY A 205 13.43 0.45 5.39
CA GLY A 205 12.84 1.36 4.42
C GLY A 205 11.45 1.82 4.85
N LEU A 206 10.77 2.62 4.00
CA LEU A 206 9.47 3.22 4.30
C LEU A 206 9.50 3.93 5.66
N ARG A 207 10.61 4.60 5.96
CA ARG A 207 10.90 5.07 7.31
C ARG A 207 9.97 6.18 7.78
N THR A 208 9.42 6.96 6.84
CA THR A 208 8.50 8.08 7.12
C THR A 208 7.08 7.64 7.45
N VAL A 209 6.65 6.39 7.14
CA VAL A 209 5.37 5.89 7.61
C VAL A 209 5.52 5.26 8.99
N PRO A 210 4.82 5.74 10.03
CA PRO A 210 4.91 5.14 11.35
C PRO A 210 4.21 3.78 11.37
N THR A 211 4.85 2.82 12.03
CA THR A 211 4.38 1.43 12.16
C THR A 211 4.60 0.98 13.59
N ALA A 212 3.62 0.35 14.22
CA ALA A 212 3.71 -0.09 15.62
C ALA A 212 2.88 -1.35 15.87
N GLU A 213 2.96 -1.85 17.10
CA GLU A 213 2.01 -2.81 17.65
C GLU A 213 0.69 -2.13 17.98
N VAL A 214 -0.42 -2.87 17.86
CA VAL A 214 -1.72 -2.51 18.40
C VAL A 214 -2.07 -3.51 19.49
N ILE A 215 -2.34 -3.04 20.67
CA ILE A 215 -2.59 -3.84 21.87
C ILE A 215 -4.05 -3.66 22.29
N LEU A 216 -4.76 -4.77 22.40
CA LEU A 216 -6.15 -4.85 22.80
C LEU A 216 -6.24 -5.59 24.15
N ARG A 217 -6.62 -4.88 25.20
CA ARG A 217 -6.83 -5.43 26.55
C ARG A 217 -8.22 -5.11 27.01
N ASP A 218 -9.09 -6.11 26.95
CA ASP A 218 -10.50 -5.94 27.20
C ASP A 218 -11.09 -4.77 26.39
N CYS A 219 -10.67 -4.67 25.12
CA CYS A 219 -11.06 -3.55 24.26
C CYS A 219 -12.54 -3.66 23.91
N GLU A 220 -13.30 -2.65 24.33
CA GLU A 220 -14.76 -2.60 24.20
C GLU A 220 -15.14 -2.02 22.83
N VAL A 221 -15.63 -2.88 21.95
CA VAL A 221 -16.06 -2.51 20.59
C VAL A 221 -17.58 -2.68 20.46
N PRO A 222 -18.36 -1.61 20.23
CA PRO A 222 -19.80 -1.72 20.02
C PRO A 222 -20.15 -2.73 18.92
N GLU A 223 -21.24 -3.49 19.07
CA GLU A 223 -21.68 -4.44 18.02
C GLU A 223 -21.95 -3.74 16.68
N THR A 224 -22.37 -2.49 16.71
CA THR A 224 -22.55 -1.63 15.53
C THR A 224 -21.25 -1.33 14.77
N ASN A 225 -20.08 -1.60 15.36
CA ASN A 225 -18.77 -1.44 14.77
C ASN A 225 -18.24 -2.74 14.12
N ARG A 226 -18.99 -3.84 14.15
CA ARG A 226 -18.65 -5.02 13.35
C ARG A 226 -18.86 -4.71 11.87
N LEU A 227 -17.82 -4.89 11.07
CA LEU A 227 -17.87 -4.70 9.62
C LEU A 227 -18.37 -5.99 8.95
N GLY A 228 -19.45 -5.89 8.20
CA GLY A 228 -20.10 -7.05 7.59
C GLY A 228 -20.73 -8.00 8.61
N LYS A 229 -20.80 -9.31 8.28
CA LYS A 229 -21.35 -10.35 9.16
C LYS A 229 -20.26 -11.02 9.96
N GLU A 230 -20.62 -11.59 11.10
CA GLU A 230 -19.72 -12.45 11.88
C GLU A 230 -19.20 -13.61 11.02
N GLY A 231 -17.90 -13.87 11.05
CA GLY A 231 -17.23 -14.87 10.22
C GLY A 231 -16.91 -14.42 8.78
N GLN A 232 -17.23 -13.20 8.37
CA GLN A 232 -16.90 -12.67 7.04
C GLN A 232 -15.54 -11.98 6.95
N GLY A 233 -14.78 -11.84 8.04
CA GLY A 233 -13.53 -11.09 8.06
C GLY A 233 -12.51 -11.58 7.04
N ALA A 234 -12.35 -12.90 6.88
CA ALA A 234 -11.42 -13.44 5.89
C ALA A 234 -11.82 -13.10 4.44
N PHE A 235 -13.12 -13.04 4.14
CA PHE A 235 -13.63 -12.65 2.82
C PHE A 235 -13.36 -11.16 2.58
N ILE A 236 -13.61 -10.30 3.57
CA ILE A 236 -13.34 -8.86 3.51
C ILE A 236 -11.84 -8.63 3.27
N PHE A 237 -10.98 -9.27 4.09
CA PHE A 237 -9.52 -9.19 3.94
C PHE A 237 -9.04 -9.60 2.54
N ASN A 238 -9.49 -10.72 2.00
CA ASN A 238 -9.09 -11.15 0.66
C ASN A 238 -9.57 -10.20 -0.44
N SER A 239 -10.72 -9.55 -0.27
CA SER A 239 -11.25 -8.56 -1.22
C SER A 239 -10.42 -7.28 -1.22
N GLU A 240 -10.00 -6.80 -0.05
CA GLU A 240 -9.14 -5.61 0.05
C GLU A 240 -7.73 -5.89 -0.52
N MET A 241 -7.21 -7.11 -0.32
CA MET A 241 -5.90 -7.51 -0.87
C MET A 241 -5.84 -7.42 -2.40
N GLU A 242 -6.94 -7.60 -3.11
CA GLU A 242 -6.96 -7.41 -4.57
C GLU A 242 -6.77 -5.92 -4.95
N TRP A 243 -7.32 -4.98 -4.16
CA TRP A 243 -7.11 -3.55 -4.33
C TRP A 243 -5.69 -3.15 -3.92
N GLU A 244 -5.24 -3.60 -2.76
CA GLU A 244 -3.91 -3.28 -2.25
C GLU A 244 -2.81 -3.79 -3.19
N ARG A 245 -2.87 -5.06 -3.61
CA ARG A 245 -1.90 -5.66 -4.53
C ARG A 245 -1.88 -5.03 -5.92
N SER A 246 -2.87 -4.24 -6.28
CA SER A 246 -2.90 -3.49 -7.53
C SER A 246 -2.50 -2.02 -7.32
N CYS A 247 -3.29 -1.25 -6.58
CA CYS A 247 -3.10 0.21 -6.49
C CYS A 247 -1.85 0.60 -5.68
N LEU A 248 -1.54 -0.09 -4.56
CA LEU A 248 -0.30 0.19 -3.82
C LEU A 248 0.93 -0.11 -4.69
N PHE A 249 0.92 -1.24 -5.40
CA PHE A 249 2.04 -1.62 -6.25
C PHE A 249 2.16 -0.77 -7.53
N ALA A 250 1.16 0.00 -7.89
CA ALA A 250 1.28 1.03 -8.92
C ALA A 250 2.28 2.13 -8.52
N CYS A 251 2.39 2.47 -7.22
CA CYS A 251 3.45 3.36 -6.74
C CYS A 251 4.85 2.79 -7.00
N HIS A 252 5.05 1.49 -6.84
CA HIS A 252 6.33 0.84 -7.17
C HIS A 252 6.65 0.92 -8.66
N LEU A 253 5.64 0.73 -9.52
CA LEU A 253 5.80 0.86 -10.97
C LEU A 253 6.25 2.28 -11.34
N GLY A 254 5.60 3.31 -10.79
CA GLY A 254 6.00 4.70 -10.96
C GLY A 254 7.42 4.98 -10.45
N ALA A 255 7.77 4.47 -9.28
CA ALA A 255 9.12 4.60 -8.72
C ALA A 255 10.20 3.94 -9.60
N MET A 256 9.91 2.75 -10.18
CA MET A 256 10.81 2.09 -11.13
C MET A 256 11.03 2.94 -12.39
N GLU A 257 10.01 3.62 -12.87
CA GLU A 257 10.11 4.52 -14.03
C GLU A 257 10.98 5.75 -13.70
N ALA A 258 10.78 6.38 -12.55
CA ALA A 258 11.62 7.47 -12.06
C ALA A 258 13.10 7.04 -11.89
N GLN A 259 13.34 5.83 -11.36
CA GLN A 259 14.69 5.27 -11.25
C GLN A 259 15.34 5.09 -12.61
N LEU A 260 14.61 4.55 -13.59
CA LEU A 260 15.14 4.36 -14.94
C LEU A 260 15.52 5.69 -15.58
N GLU A 261 14.66 6.71 -15.48
CA GLU A 261 14.99 8.05 -15.99
C GLU A 261 16.24 8.65 -15.34
N ALA A 262 16.36 8.53 -14.01
CA ALA A 262 17.54 8.98 -13.28
C ALA A 262 18.82 8.26 -13.77
N CYS A 263 18.73 6.93 -13.98
CA CYS A 263 19.83 6.13 -14.51
C CYS A 263 20.22 6.55 -15.93
N VAL A 264 19.25 6.77 -16.82
CA VAL A 264 19.48 7.21 -18.19
C VAL A 264 20.17 8.58 -18.22
N LYS A 265 19.65 9.54 -17.45
CA LYS A 265 20.23 10.88 -17.34
C LYS A 265 21.68 10.79 -16.83
N TYR A 266 21.91 10.09 -15.73
CA TYR A 266 23.23 9.92 -15.16
C TYR A 266 24.18 9.25 -16.15
N ALA A 267 23.76 8.21 -16.86
CA ALA A 267 24.59 7.49 -17.84
C ALA A 267 24.93 8.32 -19.09
N GLN A 268 24.10 9.32 -19.43
CA GLN A 268 24.37 10.29 -20.51
C GLN A 268 25.34 11.38 -20.10
N GLU A 269 25.44 11.72 -18.83
CA GLU A 269 26.27 12.81 -18.30
C GLU A 269 27.63 12.29 -17.76
N ARG A 270 27.62 11.17 -17.02
CA ARG A 270 28.80 10.62 -16.36
C ARG A 270 29.81 10.05 -17.40
N LYS A 271 31.07 10.46 -17.31
CA LYS A 271 32.13 10.00 -18.19
C LYS A 271 33.15 9.16 -17.44
N GLN A 272 33.57 8.07 -18.04
CA GLN A 272 34.73 7.25 -17.67
C GLN A 272 35.39 6.70 -18.92
N PHE A 273 36.68 6.46 -18.89
CA PHE A 273 37.49 5.98 -20.03
C PHE A 273 37.26 6.81 -21.32
N GLY A 274 37.09 8.13 -21.17
CA GLY A 274 36.89 9.06 -22.27
C GLY A 274 35.49 9.12 -22.89
N ASN A 275 34.57 8.27 -22.47
CA ASN A 275 33.17 8.17 -22.98
C ASN A 275 32.15 8.35 -21.88
N THR A 276 30.88 8.71 -22.23
CA THR A 276 29.75 8.61 -21.34
C THR A 276 29.50 7.15 -21.00
N ILE A 277 29.16 6.86 -19.73
CA ILE A 277 29.03 5.46 -19.27
C ILE A 277 27.90 4.71 -19.97
N GLY A 278 26.88 5.41 -20.49
CA GLY A 278 25.81 4.82 -21.30
C GLY A 278 26.27 4.21 -22.62
N LYS A 279 27.50 4.51 -23.07
CA LYS A 279 28.11 3.87 -24.25
C LYS A 279 28.65 2.47 -24.00
N PHE A 280 28.80 2.09 -22.72
CA PHE A 280 29.27 0.74 -22.38
C PHE A 280 28.06 -0.21 -22.31
N GLN A 281 28.10 -1.32 -23.06
CA GLN A 281 27.00 -2.30 -23.15
C GLN A 281 26.61 -2.85 -21.78
N SER A 282 27.57 -3.09 -20.88
CA SER A 282 27.31 -3.55 -19.51
C SER A 282 26.44 -2.59 -18.68
N VAL A 283 26.46 -1.29 -19.01
CA VAL A 283 25.62 -0.26 -18.39
C VAL A 283 24.30 -0.15 -19.15
N ALA A 284 24.34 -0.04 -20.49
CA ALA A 284 23.15 0.09 -21.33
C ALA A 284 22.19 -1.09 -21.18
N ASN A 285 22.71 -2.34 -21.11
CA ASN A 285 21.90 -3.54 -20.95
C ASN A 285 21.11 -3.55 -19.63
N ARG A 286 21.68 -3.04 -18.51
CA ARG A 286 20.94 -2.91 -17.25
C ARG A 286 19.71 -2.01 -17.40
N MET A 287 19.84 -0.88 -18.09
CA MET A 287 18.71 0.04 -18.32
C MET A 287 17.66 -0.60 -19.27
N ALA A 288 18.11 -1.37 -20.27
CA ALA A 288 17.20 -2.14 -21.12
C ALA A 288 16.39 -3.17 -20.29
N ASP A 289 17.07 -3.92 -19.39
CA ASP A 289 16.40 -4.86 -18.48
C ASP A 289 15.44 -4.16 -17.51
N MET A 290 15.80 -2.98 -16.99
CA MET A 290 14.90 -2.15 -16.18
C MET A 290 13.64 -1.78 -16.97
N LYS A 291 13.79 -1.35 -18.25
CA LYS A 291 12.64 -1.02 -19.11
C LYS A 291 11.75 -2.23 -19.36
N VAL A 292 12.31 -3.39 -19.64
CA VAL A 292 11.55 -4.64 -19.83
C VAL A 292 10.72 -4.97 -18.58
N ARG A 293 11.32 -4.88 -17.38
CA ARG A 293 10.60 -5.12 -16.12
C ARG A 293 9.43 -4.16 -15.92
N ILE A 294 9.60 -2.88 -16.24
CA ILE A 294 8.56 -1.85 -16.15
C ILE A 294 7.39 -2.20 -17.07
N GLU A 295 7.66 -2.51 -18.34
CA GLU A 295 6.61 -2.81 -19.31
C GLU A 295 5.80 -4.06 -18.94
N LEU A 296 6.48 -5.14 -18.55
CA LEU A 296 5.80 -6.37 -18.13
C LEU A 296 5.00 -6.17 -16.83
N ALA A 297 5.55 -5.40 -15.87
CA ALA A 297 4.86 -5.05 -14.64
C ALA A 297 3.60 -4.23 -14.92
N ARG A 298 3.69 -3.23 -15.82
CA ARG A 298 2.55 -2.40 -16.25
C ARG A 298 1.45 -3.25 -16.85
N LEU A 299 1.78 -4.13 -17.79
CA LEU A 299 0.80 -4.99 -18.47
C LEU A 299 0.00 -5.86 -17.50
N ILE A 300 0.69 -6.55 -16.57
CA ILE A 300 -0.02 -7.43 -15.63
C ILE A 300 -0.83 -6.62 -14.61
N LEU A 301 -0.33 -5.47 -14.16
CA LEU A 301 -1.01 -4.62 -13.20
C LEU A 301 -2.31 -4.04 -13.78
N TYR A 302 -2.25 -3.51 -15.00
CA TYR A 302 -3.43 -3.00 -15.70
C TYR A 302 -4.42 -4.09 -16.10
N LYS A 303 -3.96 -5.33 -16.34
CA LYS A 303 -4.85 -6.48 -16.50
C LYS A 303 -5.70 -6.72 -15.24
N VAL A 304 -5.12 -6.61 -14.04
CA VAL A 304 -5.88 -6.72 -12.78
C VAL A 304 -6.97 -5.65 -12.71
N ALA A 305 -6.61 -4.39 -12.93
CA ALA A 305 -7.55 -3.28 -12.88
C ALA A 305 -8.67 -3.43 -13.92
N TRP A 306 -8.34 -3.86 -15.13
CA TRP A 306 -9.31 -4.11 -16.20
C TRP A 306 -10.30 -5.22 -15.85
N LEU A 307 -9.85 -6.34 -15.26
CA LEU A 307 -10.74 -7.41 -14.79
C LEU A 307 -11.69 -6.90 -13.70
N LYS A 308 -11.15 -6.16 -12.72
CA LYS A 308 -11.95 -5.62 -11.62
C LYS A 308 -12.95 -4.56 -12.07
N SER A 309 -12.61 -3.70 -13.03
CA SER A 309 -13.54 -2.70 -13.59
C SER A 309 -14.75 -3.35 -14.29
N ARG A 310 -14.64 -4.65 -14.64
CA ARG A 310 -15.72 -5.46 -15.21
C ARG A 310 -16.46 -6.32 -14.16
N GLY A 311 -16.23 -6.08 -12.88
CA GLY A 311 -16.83 -6.86 -11.79
C GLY A 311 -16.27 -8.28 -11.65
N GLN A 312 -15.15 -8.59 -12.33
CA GLN A 312 -14.51 -9.90 -12.24
C GLN A 312 -13.50 -9.95 -11.09
N ARG A 313 -13.43 -11.08 -10.42
CA ARG A 313 -12.37 -11.33 -9.44
C ARG A 313 -11.05 -11.64 -10.16
N ALA A 314 -9.94 -11.18 -9.61
CA ALA A 314 -8.62 -11.32 -10.22
C ALA A 314 -7.54 -11.81 -9.22
N PRO A 315 -7.81 -12.84 -8.38
CA PRO A 315 -6.86 -13.26 -7.34
C PRO A 315 -5.56 -13.84 -7.93
N LEU A 316 -5.64 -14.57 -9.04
CA LEU A 316 -4.46 -15.10 -9.73
C LEU A 316 -3.61 -13.96 -10.32
N GLU A 317 -4.24 -13.09 -11.09
CA GLU A 317 -3.55 -11.96 -11.72
C GLU A 317 -2.96 -11.01 -10.68
N SER A 318 -3.66 -10.76 -9.57
CA SER A 318 -3.15 -9.94 -8.46
C SER A 318 -1.92 -10.57 -7.80
N ALA A 319 -1.92 -11.90 -7.62
CA ALA A 319 -0.76 -12.62 -7.10
C ALA A 319 0.44 -12.55 -8.04
N ILE A 320 0.22 -12.74 -9.36
CA ILE A 320 1.25 -12.62 -10.40
C ILE A 320 1.80 -11.18 -10.44
N ALA A 321 0.91 -10.17 -10.44
CA ALA A 321 1.29 -8.77 -10.49
C ALA A 321 2.16 -8.40 -9.29
N LYS A 322 1.71 -8.72 -8.07
CA LYS A 322 2.44 -8.45 -6.83
C LYS A 322 3.81 -9.12 -6.83
N LEU A 323 3.87 -10.41 -7.15
CA LEU A 323 5.12 -11.18 -7.18
C LEU A 323 6.12 -10.56 -8.16
N TYR A 324 5.69 -10.38 -9.41
CA TYR A 324 6.57 -9.88 -10.47
C TYR A 324 7.07 -8.47 -10.17
N LEU A 325 6.17 -7.58 -9.73
CA LEU A 325 6.47 -6.17 -9.53
C LEU A 325 7.38 -5.95 -8.32
N SER A 326 7.10 -6.61 -7.19
CA SER A 326 7.93 -6.47 -5.99
C SER A 326 9.38 -6.95 -6.22
N GLU A 327 9.57 -8.12 -6.84
CA GLU A 327 10.90 -8.64 -7.17
C GLU A 327 11.60 -7.79 -8.23
N SER A 328 10.86 -7.26 -9.22
CA SER A 328 11.38 -6.37 -10.25
C SER A 328 11.85 -5.03 -9.68
N PHE A 329 11.13 -4.49 -8.69
CA PHE A 329 11.53 -3.24 -8.03
C PHE A 329 12.85 -3.40 -7.27
N VAL A 330 13.02 -4.49 -6.53
CA VAL A 330 14.31 -4.79 -5.86
C VAL A 330 15.45 -4.90 -6.89
N ARG A 331 15.25 -5.66 -7.97
CA ARG A 331 16.27 -5.83 -9.02
C ARG A 331 16.60 -4.52 -9.71
N SER A 332 15.60 -3.69 -10.04
CA SER A 332 15.79 -2.39 -10.65
C SER A 332 16.52 -1.42 -9.72
N SER A 333 16.22 -1.46 -8.42
CA SER A 333 16.91 -0.64 -7.42
C SER A 333 18.40 -1.02 -7.27
N LEU A 334 18.71 -2.32 -7.31
CA LEU A 334 20.12 -2.79 -7.34
C LEU A 334 20.83 -2.35 -8.61
N ASP A 335 20.18 -2.43 -9.78
CA ASP A 335 20.73 -1.93 -11.04
C ASP A 335 20.98 -0.41 -10.99
N ALA A 336 20.05 0.36 -10.40
CA ALA A 336 20.18 1.80 -10.24
C ALA A 336 21.40 2.17 -9.37
N ILE A 337 21.56 1.50 -8.22
CA ILE A 337 22.75 1.68 -7.36
C ILE A 337 24.02 1.34 -8.14
N GLN A 338 24.04 0.22 -8.85
CA GLN A 338 25.22 -0.21 -9.62
C GLN A 338 25.58 0.75 -10.75
N ILE A 339 24.59 1.33 -11.45
CA ILE A 339 24.80 2.32 -12.52
C ILE A 339 25.40 3.61 -11.95
N HIS A 340 24.92 4.06 -10.79
CA HIS A 340 25.44 5.27 -10.12
C HIS A 340 26.77 5.03 -9.41
N GLY A 341 27.17 3.76 -9.17
CA GLY A 341 28.40 3.39 -8.47
C GLY A 341 28.44 3.96 -7.05
N GLY A 342 29.57 4.53 -6.62
CA GLY A 342 29.70 5.10 -5.28
C GLY A 342 28.64 6.16 -4.92
N TYR A 343 28.20 6.95 -5.88
CA TYR A 343 27.10 7.92 -5.68
C TYR A 343 25.76 7.24 -5.39
N GLY A 344 25.51 6.08 -6.00
CA GLY A 344 24.29 5.31 -5.73
C GLY A 344 24.23 4.67 -4.33
N TYR A 345 25.39 4.56 -3.66
CA TYR A 345 25.50 3.99 -2.32
C TYR A 345 25.41 5.03 -1.19
N MET A 346 25.61 6.32 -1.51
CA MET A 346 25.59 7.42 -0.55
C MET A 346 24.17 7.94 -0.35
N THR A 347 23.75 8.07 0.91
CA THR A 347 22.37 8.46 1.30
C THR A 347 21.99 9.87 0.83
N GLU A 348 22.94 10.79 0.67
CA GLU A 348 22.67 12.16 0.23
C GLU A 348 22.15 12.27 -1.21
N PHE A 349 22.37 11.23 -2.04
CA PHE A 349 21.83 11.15 -3.41
C PHE A 349 20.47 10.47 -3.47
N GLY A 350 20.11 9.70 -2.44
CA GLY A 350 18.80 9.07 -2.26
C GLY A 350 18.45 7.98 -3.29
N ILE A 351 19.45 7.45 -4.02
CA ILE A 351 19.25 6.33 -4.96
C ILE A 351 19.05 5.02 -4.18
N GLU A 352 19.82 4.83 -3.10
CA GLU A 352 19.79 3.63 -2.26
C GLU A 352 18.45 3.49 -1.48
N SER A 353 17.74 4.61 -1.24
CA SER A 353 16.46 4.58 -0.50
C SER A 353 15.42 3.71 -1.21
N TYR A 354 15.38 3.75 -2.53
CA TYR A 354 14.49 2.89 -3.29
C TYR A 354 14.71 1.40 -3.02
N LEU A 355 15.97 0.96 -2.84
CA LEU A 355 16.24 -0.45 -2.49
C LEU A 355 15.71 -0.78 -1.11
N ARG A 356 15.91 0.09 -0.12
CA ARG A 356 15.43 -0.11 1.24
C ARG A 356 13.90 -0.22 1.27
N ASP A 357 13.22 0.63 0.50
CA ASP A 357 11.76 0.62 0.38
C ASP A 357 11.26 -0.61 -0.41
N ALA A 358 11.95 -0.97 -1.50
CA ALA A 358 11.57 -2.08 -2.36
C ALA A 358 11.56 -3.45 -1.65
N VAL A 359 12.53 -3.68 -0.73
CA VAL A 359 12.64 -4.96 -0.02
C VAL A 359 11.36 -5.29 0.76
N ALA A 360 10.72 -4.30 1.37
CA ALA A 360 9.48 -4.48 2.09
C ALA A 360 8.36 -5.03 1.18
N GLY A 361 8.35 -4.65 -0.11
CA GLY A 361 7.40 -5.13 -1.12
C GLY A 361 7.39 -6.65 -1.31
N ASN A 362 8.49 -7.35 -1.03
CA ASN A 362 8.55 -8.81 -1.09
C ASN A 362 7.88 -9.47 0.13
N ILE A 363 7.58 -8.70 1.19
CA ILE A 363 7.13 -9.21 2.49
C ILE A 363 5.65 -8.89 2.72
N TYR A 364 5.25 -7.63 2.66
CA TYR A 364 3.88 -7.23 2.95
C TYR A 364 2.89 -7.67 1.85
N SER A 365 1.60 -7.56 2.12
CA SER A 365 0.49 -8.01 1.24
C SER A 365 0.58 -9.49 0.85
N GLY A 366 1.23 -10.30 1.71
CA GLY A 366 1.61 -11.69 1.46
C GLY A 366 2.96 -11.81 0.77
N THR A 367 3.89 -12.57 1.38
CA THR A 367 5.28 -12.70 0.87
C THR A 367 5.33 -13.21 -0.56
N SER A 368 6.49 -13.07 -1.21
CA SER A 368 6.73 -13.64 -2.55
C SER A 368 6.43 -15.15 -2.60
N GLU A 369 6.71 -15.88 -1.51
CA GLU A 369 6.40 -17.30 -1.37
C GLU A 369 4.89 -17.55 -1.29
N ILE A 370 4.15 -16.72 -0.55
CA ILE A 370 2.68 -16.81 -0.49
C ILE A 370 2.05 -16.51 -1.86
N GLN A 371 2.60 -15.57 -2.64
CA GLN A 371 2.11 -15.36 -4.00
C GLN A 371 2.37 -16.60 -4.87
N ARG A 372 3.55 -17.23 -4.78
CA ARG A 372 3.87 -18.48 -5.48
C ARG A 372 2.92 -19.62 -5.07
N ASN A 373 2.64 -19.76 -3.78
CA ASN A 373 1.67 -20.75 -3.28
C ASN A 373 0.26 -20.49 -3.84
N THR A 374 -0.16 -19.21 -3.88
CA THR A 374 -1.44 -18.83 -4.49
C THR A 374 -1.49 -19.22 -5.95
N ILE A 375 -0.44 -18.90 -6.74
CA ILE A 375 -0.34 -19.25 -8.14
C ILE A 375 -0.34 -20.76 -8.34
N ALA A 376 0.45 -21.50 -7.54
CA ALA A 376 0.51 -22.97 -7.61
C ALA A 376 -0.86 -23.63 -7.35
N SER A 377 -1.59 -23.12 -6.36
CA SER A 377 -2.96 -23.58 -6.06
C SER A 377 -3.91 -23.41 -7.26
N TRP A 378 -3.76 -22.33 -8.07
CA TRP A 378 -4.53 -22.13 -9.29
C TRP A 378 -4.12 -23.07 -10.43
N LEU A 379 -2.92 -23.64 -10.37
CA LEU A 379 -2.45 -24.67 -11.29
C LEU A 379 -2.88 -26.09 -10.86
N GLY A 380 -3.55 -26.22 -9.70
CA GLY A 380 -3.97 -27.51 -9.15
C GLY A 380 -2.89 -28.27 -8.39
N LEU A 381 -1.85 -27.57 -7.93
CA LEU A 381 -0.74 -28.10 -7.13
C LEU A 381 -0.93 -27.87 -5.64
#